data_1a1b9c45e52442eb21122bac29661294
#
_entry.id   1a1b9c45e52442eb21122bac29661294
#
_cell.length_a   1.000
_cell.length_b   1.000
_cell.length_c   1.000
_cell.angle_alpha   90.00
_cell.angle_beta   90.00
_cell.angle_gamma   90.00
#
_symmetry.space_group_name_H-M   'P 1'
#
loop_
_entity.id
_entity.type
_entity.pdbx_description
1 polymer ?
#
loop_
_entity_poly.entity_id
_entity_poly.type
_entity_poly.pdbx_seq_one_letter_code
_entity_poly.pdbx_strand_id
1 'polypeptide(L)'
;MVSDALKGKKILVVEDDLSSRLYLNKILERAGADLVNAGDGKEAITMVENDTGIDIVLMDIQLPVMDGYTSAKKIREFRKDIRIIAQTAYGMSDDMETILESGFDDFILKPIYADQLVDKLASFT
;
A
#
# COMPACT_ATOMS: atom_id res chain seq x y z
N MET A 1 2.99 -8.62 18.40
CA MET A 1 4.31 -8.22 18.91
C MET A 1 4.65 -6.81 18.42
N VAL A 2 5.17 -5.98 19.29
CA VAL A 2 5.61 -4.63 18.94
C VAL A 2 7.07 -4.71 18.47
N SER A 3 7.38 -4.01 17.38
CA SER A 3 8.74 -3.94 16.85
C SER A 3 9.04 -2.56 16.27
N ASP A 4 10.26 -2.35 15.85
CA ASP A 4 10.69 -1.10 15.22
C ASP A 4 11.05 -1.31 13.73
N ALA A 5 10.58 -2.40 13.13
CA ALA A 5 10.94 -2.76 11.76
C ALA A 5 10.60 -1.66 10.74
N LEU A 6 9.53 -0.89 10.98
CA LEU A 6 9.09 0.17 10.10
C LEU A 6 9.20 1.56 10.73
N LYS A 7 10.00 1.69 11.77
CA LYS A 7 10.20 2.96 12.45
C LYS A 7 10.75 4.01 11.48
N GLY A 8 10.15 5.19 11.51
CA GLY A 8 10.55 6.29 10.64
C GLY A 8 9.94 6.24 9.25
N LYS A 9 9.16 5.19 8.95
CA LYS A 9 8.49 5.07 7.65
C LYS A 9 7.06 5.59 7.76
N LYS A 10 6.67 6.41 6.79
CA LYS A 10 5.30 6.89 6.69
C LYS A 10 4.59 6.11 5.60
N ILE A 11 3.52 5.43 5.97
CA ILE A 11 2.81 4.50 5.08
C ILE A 11 1.39 4.99 4.86
N LEU A 12 1.00 5.10 3.60
CA LEU A 12 -0.38 5.37 3.21
C LEU A 12 -1.06 4.03 2.95
N VAL A 13 -2.10 3.75 3.74
CA VAL A 13 -2.92 2.55 3.56
C VAL A 13 -4.16 2.95 2.77
N VAL A 14 -4.33 2.37 1.59
CA VAL A 14 -5.48 2.64 0.72
C VAL A 14 -6.38 1.43 0.72
N GLU A 15 -7.48 1.53 1.46
CA GLU A 15 -8.41 0.43 1.69
C GLU A 15 -9.79 0.99 2.00
N ASP A 16 -10.82 0.52 1.30
CA ASP A 16 -12.19 1.00 1.48
C ASP A 16 -12.96 0.25 2.58
N ASP A 17 -12.56 -0.98 2.89
CA ASP A 17 -13.22 -1.77 3.93
C ASP A 17 -12.67 -1.40 5.31
N LEU A 18 -13.56 -0.98 6.21
CA LEU A 18 -13.15 -0.52 7.54
C LEU A 18 -12.44 -1.62 8.35
N SER A 19 -12.95 -2.84 8.32
CA SER A 19 -12.34 -3.94 9.08
C SER A 19 -10.93 -4.24 8.58
N SER A 20 -10.75 -4.28 7.28
CA SER A 20 -9.44 -4.50 6.66
C SER A 20 -8.48 -3.37 6.98
N ARG A 21 -8.96 -2.13 6.93
CA ARG A 21 -8.16 -0.96 7.27
C ARG A 21 -7.66 -1.02 8.71
N LEU A 22 -8.55 -1.31 9.66
CA LEU A 22 -8.19 -1.40 11.07
C LEU A 22 -7.18 -2.52 11.32
N TYR A 23 -7.35 -3.63 10.66
CA TYR A 23 -6.43 -4.77 10.76
C TYR A 23 -5.02 -4.38 10.28
N LEU A 24 -4.93 -3.78 9.10
CA LEU A 24 -3.66 -3.34 8.54
C LEU A 24 -3.00 -2.26 9.39
N ASN A 25 -3.78 -1.27 9.82
CA ASN A 25 -3.26 -0.19 10.66
C ASN A 25 -2.64 -0.74 11.95
N LYS A 26 -3.30 -1.70 12.56
CA LYS A 26 -2.80 -2.29 13.81
C LYS A 26 -1.47 -3.00 13.62
N ILE A 27 -1.34 -3.77 12.54
CA ILE A 27 -0.10 -4.45 12.20
C ILE A 27 1.04 -3.43 12.02
N LEU A 28 0.79 -2.40 11.24
CA LEU A 28 1.82 -1.45 10.86
C LEU A 28 2.21 -0.53 12.03
N GLU A 29 1.23 -0.13 12.85
CA GLU A 29 1.51 0.64 14.06
C GLU A 29 2.41 -0.12 15.02
N ARG A 30 2.16 -1.41 15.18
CA ARG A 30 2.98 -2.27 16.05
C ARG A 30 4.40 -2.44 15.53
N ALA A 31 4.61 -2.22 14.25
CA ALA A 31 5.94 -2.26 13.65
C ALA A 31 6.63 -0.89 13.66
N GLY A 32 5.99 0.12 14.23
CA GLY A 32 6.58 1.45 14.40
C GLY A 32 6.30 2.45 13.29
N ALA A 33 5.47 2.11 12.31
CA ALA A 33 5.19 3.00 11.19
C ALA A 33 4.30 4.18 11.58
N ASP A 34 4.49 5.31 10.89
CA ASP A 34 3.53 6.40 10.89
C ASP A 34 2.52 6.11 9.79
N LEU A 35 1.23 6.28 10.08
CA LEU A 35 0.17 5.89 9.17
C LEU A 35 -0.71 7.05 8.74
N VAL A 36 -1.09 7.05 7.47
CA VAL A 36 -2.19 7.83 6.93
C VAL A 36 -3.08 6.88 6.13
N ASN A 37 -4.34 7.24 5.95
CA ASN A 37 -5.31 6.35 5.32
C ASN A 37 -6.09 7.07 4.22
N ALA A 38 -6.40 6.33 3.16
CA ALA A 38 -7.29 6.78 2.09
C ALA A 38 -8.33 5.71 1.83
N GLY A 39 -9.55 6.11 1.52
CA GLY A 39 -10.65 5.19 1.26
C GLY A 39 -10.78 4.77 -0.20
N ASP A 40 -10.13 5.47 -1.11
CA ASP A 40 -10.16 5.14 -2.54
C ASP A 40 -8.90 5.66 -3.22
N GLY A 41 -8.78 5.32 -4.51
CA GLY A 41 -7.58 5.68 -5.28
C GLY A 41 -7.45 7.17 -5.56
N LYS A 42 -8.55 7.86 -5.72
CA LYS A 42 -8.52 9.30 -5.98
C LYS A 42 -8.03 10.06 -4.75
N GLU A 43 -8.52 9.70 -3.58
CA GLU A 43 -8.04 10.26 -2.32
C GLU A 43 -6.56 9.97 -2.11
N ALA A 44 -6.12 8.75 -2.45
CA ALA A 44 -4.71 8.37 -2.35
C ALA A 44 -3.83 9.27 -3.20
N ILE A 45 -4.22 9.55 -4.43
CA ILE A 45 -3.47 10.44 -5.33
C ILE A 45 -3.34 11.82 -4.69
N THR A 46 -4.43 12.38 -4.21
CA THR A 46 -4.44 13.69 -3.57
C THR A 46 -3.52 13.73 -2.34
N MET A 47 -3.56 12.70 -1.52
CA MET A 47 -2.72 12.64 -0.33
C MET A 47 -1.24 12.56 -0.67
N VAL A 48 -0.87 11.77 -1.69
CA VAL A 48 0.52 11.67 -2.12
C VAL A 48 1.01 13.00 -2.73
N GLU A 49 0.14 13.68 -3.47
CA GLU A 49 0.47 15.01 -4.02
C GLU A 49 0.75 16.03 -2.92
N ASN A 50 0.00 15.97 -1.83
CA ASN A 50 0.08 16.96 -0.76
C ASN A 50 1.06 16.60 0.37
N ASP A 51 1.57 15.38 0.38
CA ASP A 51 2.47 14.91 1.44
C ASP A 51 3.66 14.18 0.86
N THR A 52 4.75 14.91 0.70
CA THR A 52 6.00 14.35 0.15
C THR A 52 6.72 13.44 1.14
N GLY A 53 6.25 13.37 2.40
CA GLY A 53 6.83 12.52 3.41
C GLY A 53 6.35 11.07 3.37
N ILE A 54 5.35 10.75 2.53
CA ILE A 54 4.89 9.37 2.39
C ILE A 54 5.98 8.55 1.68
N ASP A 55 6.41 7.47 2.31
CA ASP A 55 7.46 6.60 1.80
C ASP A 55 6.92 5.41 1.04
N ILE A 56 5.81 4.85 1.51
CA ILE A 56 5.23 3.61 0.99
C ILE A 56 3.73 3.77 0.87
N VAL A 57 3.17 3.27 -0.23
CA VAL A 57 1.71 3.16 -0.43
C VAL A 57 1.35 1.68 -0.46
N LEU A 58 0.49 1.26 0.45
CA LEU A 58 -0.08 -0.09 0.45
C LEU A 58 -1.49 0.02 -0.08
N MET A 59 -1.73 -0.46 -1.29
CA MET A 59 -2.95 -0.18 -2.03
C MET A 59 -3.68 -1.43 -2.48
N ASP A 60 -4.95 -1.53 -2.09
CA ASP A 60 -5.82 -2.56 -2.63
C ASP A 60 -6.04 -2.31 -4.13
N ILE A 61 -5.99 -3.37 -4.93
CA ILE A 61 -6.24 -3.26 -6.37
C ILE A 61 -7.72 -3.00 -6.62
N GLN A 62 -8.61 -3.61 -5.85
CA GLN A 62 -10.06 -3.46 -6.01
C GLN A 62 -10.58 -2.35 -5.13
N LEU A 63 -10.62 -1.14 -5.68
CA LEU A 63 -11.08 0.05 -4.97
C LEU A 63 -12.29 0.66 -5.67
N PRO A 64 -13.18 1.34 -4.92
CA PRO A 64 -14.24 2.12 -5.52
C PRO A 64 -13.68 3.40 -6.15
N VAL A 65 -14.47 4.05 -6.99
CA VAL A 65 -14.17 5.33 -7.64
C VAL A 65 -13.05 5.21 -8.68
N MET A 66 -11.87 4.80 -8.27
CA MET A 66 -10.73 4.60 -9.16
C MET A 66 -9.95 3.38 -8.67
N ASP A 67 -9.78 2.40 -9.54
CA ASP A 67 -9.10 1.16 -9.17
C ASP A 67 -7.60 1.37 -8.86
N GLY A 68 -6.99 0.36 -8.24
CA GLY A 68 -5.61 0.45 -7.82
C GLY A 68 -4.62 0.59 -8.97
N TYR A 69 -4.89 -0.03 -10.11
CA TYR A 69 -4.01 0.06 -11.28
C TYR A 69 -3.91 1.49 -11.81
N THR A 70 -5.06 2.12 -12.00
CA THR A 70 -5.12 3.50 -12.47
C THR A 70 -4.47 4.44 -11.48
N SER A 71 -4.75 4.25 -10.20
CA SER A 71 -4.20 5.08 -9.14
C SER A 71 -2.68 4.97 -9.06
N ALA A 72 -2.14 3.76 -9.13
CA ALA A 72 -0.69 3.53 -9.08
C ALA A 72 0.01 4.19 -10.26
N LYS A 73 -0.55 4.09 -11.46
CA LYS A 73 0.00 4.75 -12.65
C LYS A 73 0.08 6.26 -12.46
N LYS A 74 -0.99 6.86 -11.95
CA LYS A 74 -1.04 8.31 -11.75
C LYS A 74 -0.03 8.75 -10.69
N ILE A 75 0.06 8.03 -9.59
CA ILE A 75 1.04 8.34 -8.55
C ILE A 75 2.45 8.24 -9.10
N ARG A 76 2.74 7.21 -9.87
CA ARG A 76 4.07 6.99 -10.44
C ARG A 76 4.49 8.09 -11.40
N GLU A 77 3.54 8.75 -12.06
CA GLU A 77 3.84 9.85 -12.99
C GLU A 77 4.51 11.02 -12.29
N PHE A 78 4.12 11.34 -11.05
CA PHE A 78 4.69 12.47 -10.32
C PHE A 78 5.58 12.07 -9.13
N ARG A 79 5.58 10.81 -8.72
CA ARG A 79 6.44 10.32 -7.64
C ARG A 79 7.18 9.06 -8.10
N LYS A 80 8.41 9.25 -8.59
CA LYS A 80 9.22 8.15 -9.12
C LYS A 80 9.87 7.31 -8.04
N ASP A 81 10.10 7.90 -6.89
CA ASP A 81 10.85 7.31 -5.77
C ASP A 81 10.00 6.58 -4.74
N ILE A 82 8.69 6.82 -4.72
CA ILE A 82 7.80 6.20 -3.75
C ILE A 82 7.65 4.68 -4.03
N ARG A 83 7.49 3.90 -2.96
CA ARG A 83 7.24 2.46 -3.11
C ARG A 83 5.74 2.21 -3.06
N ILE A 84 5.23 1.48 -4.04
CA ILE A 84 3.80 1.17 -4.13
C ILE A 84 3.64 -0.34 -4.12
N ILE A 85 2.98 -0.86 -3.10
CA ILE A 85 2.78 -2.29 -2.89
C ILE A 85 1.30 -2.61 -3.07
N ALA A 86 0.98 -3.53 -3.96
CA ALA A 86 -0.40 -3.93 -4.23
C ALA A 86 -0.87 -4.98 -3.24
N GLN A 87 -2.13 -4.87 -2.80
CA GLN A 87 -2.82 -5.95 -2.12
C GLN A 87 -3.74 -6.60 -3.16
N THR A 88 -3.62 -7.90 -3.35
CA THR A 88 -4.38 -8.58 -4.39
C THR A 88 -5.00 -9.87 -3.89
N ALA A 89 -6.15 -10.23 -4.47
CA ALA A 89 -6.81 -11.48 -4.16
C ALA A 89 -6.05 -12.64 -4.80
N TYR A 90 -6.19 -13.79 -4.17
CA TYR A 90 -5.55 -15.01 -4.61
C TYR A 90 -6.09 -15.50 -5.96
N GLY A 91 -5.23 -16.11 -6.76
CA GLY A 91 -5.64 -16.91 -7.91
C GLY A 91 -5.61 -16.23 -9.27
N MET A 92 -5.14 -15.01 -9.34
CA MET A 92 -5.14 -14.25 -10.59
C MET A 92 -3.72 -14.20 -11.16
N SER A 93 -3.31 -15.27 -11.82
CA SER A 93 -1.94 -15.37 -12.34
C SER A 93 -1.61 -14.30 -13.38
N ASP A 94 -2.60 -13.82 -14.11
CA ASP A 94 -2.41 -12.74 -15.10
C ASP A 94 -2.07 -11.42 -14.43
N ASP A 95 -2.49 -11.25 -13.19
CA ASP A 95 -2.42 -9.97 -12.49
C ASP A 95 -1.01 -9.59 -12.08
N MET A 96 -0.13 -10.57 -11.89
CA MET A 96 1.25 -10.26 -11.49
C MET A 96 1.94 -9.37 -12.50
N GLU A 97 1.83 -9.70 -13.78
CA GLU A 97 2.44 -8.92 -14.84
C GLU A 97 1.79 -7.55 -14.94
N THR A 98 0.45 -7.51 -14.91
CA THR A 98 -0.31 -6.26 -14.93
C THR A 98 0.03 -5.37 -13.76
N ILE A 99 0.17 -5.95 -12.57
CA ILE A 99 0.55 -5.22 -11.36
C ILE A 99 1.88 -4.50 -11.56
N LEU A 100 2.90 -5.23 -11.99
CA LEU A 100 4.23 -4.65 -12.14
C LEU A 100 4.27 -3.62 -13.27
N GLU A 101 3.56 -3.85 -14.35
CA GLU A 101 3.47 -2.91 -15.48
C GLU A 101 2.72 -1.62 -15.12
N SER A 102 1.86 -1.68 -14.10
CA SER A 102 1.07 -0.52 -13.67
C SER A 102 1.81 0.42 -12.72
N GLY A 103 3.07 0.14 -12.41
CA GLY A 103 3.87 1.02 -11.57
C GLY A 103 4.00 0.57 -10.12
N PHE A 104 3.42 -0.58 -9.76
CA PHE A 104 3.65 -1.18 -8.45
C PHE A 104 5.07 -1.76 -8.39
N ASP A 105 5.69 -1.64 -7.22
CA ASP A 105 7.01 -2.22 -7.00
C ASP A 105 6.94 -3.67 -6.60
N ASP A 106 5.86 -4.08 -5.94
CA ASP A 106 5.65 -5.45 -5.50
C ASP A 106 4.18 -5.65 -5.15
N PHE A 107 3.84 -6.82 -4.66
CA PHE A 107 2.48 -7.13 -4.25
C PHE A 107 2.48 -8.06 -3.05
N ILE A 108 1.35 -8.12 -2.35
CA ILE A 108 1.12 -9.09 -1.29
C ILE A 108 -0.25 -9.73 -1.50
N LEU A 109 -0.32 -11.04 -1.32
CA LEU A 109 -1.55 -11.80 -1.54
C LEU A 109 -2.42 -11.81 -0.29
N LYS A 110 -3.73 -11.68 -0.49
CA LYS A 110 -4.71 -11.86 0.60
C LYS A 110 -4.96 -13.36 0.80
N PRO A 111 -5.17 -13.81 2.01
CA PRO A 111 -5.22 -13.07 3.26
C PRO A 111 -3.82 -12.59 3.68
N ILE A 112 -3.79 -11.40 4.26
CA ILE A 112 -2.52 -10.77 4.65
C ILE A 112 -2.15 -11.19 6.07
N TYR A 113 -0.95 -11.75 6.22
CA TYR A 113 -0.40 -12.14 7.51
C TYR A 113 0.57 -11.08 8.00
N ALA A 114 0.53 -10.79 9.30
CA ALA A 114 1.27 -9.67 9.89
C ALA A 114 2.77 -9.74 9.62
N ASP A 115 3.39 -10.87 9.86
CA ASP A 115 4.83 -11.03 9.68
C ASP A 115 5.26 -10.88 8.23
N GLN A 116 4.47 -11.44 7.30
CA GLN A 116 4.75 -11.32 5.87
C GLN A 116 4.63 -9.88 5.39
N LEU A 117 3.62 -9.16 5.87
CA LEU A 117 3.43 -7.76 5.50
C LEU A 117 4.59 -6.89 5.99
N VAL A 118 4.93 -7.02 7.26
CA VAL A 118 6.01 -6.23 7.86
C VAL A 118 7.34 -6.51 7.16
N ASP A 119 7.66 -7.79 6.93
CA ASP A 119 8.90 -8.19 6.26
C ASP A 119 8.97 -7.61 4.85
N LYS A 120 7.87 -7.66 4.11
CA LYS A 120 7.84 -7.13 2.75
C LYS A 120 8.08 -5.62 2.73
N LEU A 121 7.37 -4.88 3.57
CA LEU A 121 7.52 -3.43 3.60
C LEU A 121 8.89 -3.01 4.12
N ALA A 122 9.42 -3.72 5.09
CA ALA A 122 10.76 -3.43 5.61
C ALA A 122 11.84 -3.66 4.56
N SER A 123 11.61 -4.56 3.60
CA SER A 123 12.60 -4.85 2.55
C SER A 123 12.83 -3.66 1.60
N PHE A 124 11.94 -2.68 1.60
CA PHE A 124 12.07 -1.47 0.77
C PHE A 124 12.72 -0.31 1.51
N THR A 125 13.21 -0.55 2.69
CA THR A 125 13.90 0.48 3.46
C THR A 125 15.44 0.33 3.38
#